data_aec9ec111ab4e630b9697242ea25c3c7
#
_entry.id   aec9ec111ab4e630b9697242ea25c3c7
#
_cell.length_a   1.000
_cell.length_b   1.000
_cell.length_c   1.000
_cell.angle_alpha   90.00
_cell.angle_beta   90.00
_cell.angle_gamma   90.00
#
_symmetry.space_group_name_H-M   'P 1'
#
loop_
_entity.id
_entity.type
_entity.pdbx_description
1 polymer ?
#
loop_
_entity_poly.entity_id
_entity_poly.type
_entity_poly.pdbx_seq_one_letter_code
_entity_poly.pdbx_strand_id
1 'polypeptide(L)'
;MMKICPFVSSFCFKSRNSWHKEAESLSNLNHHHMQKQIVYKHKLATRWFHWVNFPLLMIMIWSGMLIYWANDVYQIKISGVTIFKFFPEAVYNFMNAQYRLADGMAWHFAFMWLFTINGLLYVLYTIFSGEWRGLVPNKHSFNEARLVLLHDLRIRKGKPVQKKYNGAQRIAYTAIIVMGVGSIITGLAIFKPVQLGWITWLCGGYEAARLEHFILTIGYVLFFIIHIVQVAFAGWNNFRGMVAGFEVIPVTGKKDEQKETNH
;
A
#
# COMPACT_ATOMS: atom_id res chain seq x y z
N MET A 1 2.89 75.65 50.83
CA MET A 1 3.71 75.23 49.69
C MET A 1 3.96 73.70 49.83
N MET A 2 3.18 72.88 49.12
CA MET A 2 3.29 71.44 49.15
C MET A 2 3.83 70.99 47.81
N LYS A 3 5.02 70.40 47.82
CA LYS A 3 5.68 69.78 46.63
C LYS A 3 5.04 68.45 46.34
N ILE A 4 4.32 68.36 45.23
CA ILE A 4 3.73 67.10 44.72
C ILE A 4 4.81 66.30 43.98
N CYS A 5 4.99 65.06 44.37
CA CYS A 5 6.00 64.13 43.96
C CYS A 5 5.71 63.61 42.50
N PRO A 6 6.69 63.58 41.57
CA PRO A 6 6.48 63.12 40.18
C PRO A 6 6.62 61.60 39.96
N PHE A 7 6.27 60.79 40.97
CA PHE A 7 6.60 59.33 40.89
C PHE A 7 5.48 58.43 40.32
N VAL A 8 4.30 58.97 40.03
CA VAL A 8 3.14 58.16 39.64
C VAL A 8 3.00 57.98 38.11
N SER A 9 3.67 58.81 37.27
CA SER A 9 3.48 58.76 35.82
C SER A 9 4.34 57.70 35.08
N SER A 10 5.46 57.28 35.70
CA SER A 10 6.36 56.29 35.05
C SER A 10 5.88 54.84 35.20
N PHE A 11 5.09 54.53 36.24
CA PHE A 11 4.63 53.15 36.47
C PHE A 11 3.44 52.77 35.57
N CYS A 12 2.58 53.74 35.24
CA CYS A 12 1.40 53.51 34.39
C CYS A 12 1.77 53.34 32.89
N PHE A 13 2.87 53.97 32.45
CA PHE A 13 3.31 53.88 31.04
C PHE A 13 4.05 52.55 30.72
N LYS A 14 4.77 52.01 31.70
CA LYS A 14 5.49 50.73 31.57
C LYS A 14 4.55 49.52 31.54
N SER A 15 3.42 49.58 32.24
CA SER A 15 2.39 48.55 32.21
C SER A 15 1.65 48.48 30.88
N ARG A 16 1.31 49.60 30.26
CA ARG A 16 0.57 49.61 28.98
C ARG A 16 1.37 49.01 27.82
N ASN A 17 2.67 49.27 27.75
CA ASN A 17 3.53 48.70 26.71
C ASN A 17 3.83 47.20 26.89
N SER A 18 3.75 46.71 28.12
CA SER A 18 3.87 45.26 28.42
C SER A 18 2.64 44.53 27.90
N TRP A 19 1.43 44.99 28.19
CA TRP A 19 0.19 44.40 27.71
C TRP A 19 0.03 44.42 26.19
N HIS A 20 0.50 45.50 25.52
CA HIS A 20 0.50 45.54 24.06
C HIS A 20 1.47 44.52 23.45
N LYS A 21 2.65 44.31 24.02
CA LYS A 21 3.61 43.32 23.56
C LYS A 21 3.12 41.88 23.82
N GLU A 22 2.46 41.64 24.94
CA GLU A 22 1.84 40.33 25.23
C GLU A 22 0.63 40.09 24.31
N ALA A 23 -0.21 41.10 24.06
CA ALA A 23 -1.32 41.00 23.12
C ALA A 23 -0.83 40.76 21.67
N GLU A 24 0.24 41.43 21.22
CA GLU A 24 0.88 41.19 19.94
C GLU A 24 1.54 39.78 19.89
N SER A 25 2.18 39.36 20.96
CA SER A 25 2.75 38.00 21.09
C SER A 25 1.66 36.93 21.06
N LEU A 26 0.54 37.13 21.75
CA LEU A 26 -0.61 36.25 21.73
C LEU A 26 -1.36 36.26 20.37
N SER A 27 -1.44 37.43 19.71
CA SER A 27 -1.99 37.52 18.36
C SER A 27 -1.09 36.84 17.33
N ASN A 28 0.23 36.96 17.47
CA ASN A 28 1.20 36.24 16.63
C ASN A 28 1.23 34.72 16.93
N LEU A 29 0.98 34.28 18.15
CA LEU A 29 0.78 32.87 18.50
C LEU A 29 -0.53 32.32 17.92
N ASN A 30 -1.60 33.10 17.87
CA ASN A 30 -2.86 32.72 17.23
C ASN A 30 -2.81 32.76 15.71
N HIS A 31 -1.92 33.53 15.07
CA HIS A 31 -1.69 33.48 13.62
C HIS A 31 -0.85 32.31 13.15
N HIS A 32 -0.27 31.53 14.06
CA HIS A 32 0.36 30.24 13.72
C HIS A 32 -0.62 29.06 13.69
N HIS A 33 -1.92 29.29 13.52
CA HIS A 33 -2.80 28.26 12.99
C HIS A 33 -2.34 27.96 11.57
N MET A 34 -1.47 26.94 11.43
CA MET A 34 -1.09 26.42 10.11
C MET A 34 -2.36 26.15 9.33
N GLN A 35 -2.63 26.99 8.33
CA GLN A 35 -3.76 26.78 7.44
C GLN A 35 -3.61 25.39 6.84
N LYS A 36 -4.62 24.54 6.97
CA LYS A 36 -4.64 23.20 6.44
C LYS A 36 -5.44 23.20 5.15
N GLN A 37 -4.87 22.65 4.09
CA GLN A 37 -5.54 22.51 2.80
C GLN A 37 -5.94 21.04 2.58
N ILE A 38 -7.15 20.84 2.07
CA ILE A 38 -7.65 19.53 1.64
C ILE A 38 -7.22 19.33 0.19
N VAL A 39 -6.48 18.25 -0.07
CA VAL A 39 -6.05 17.84 -1.41
C VAL A 39 -6.62 16.48 -1.76
N TYR A 40 -7.39 16.39 -2.85
CA TYR A 40 -7.91 15.12 -3.36
C TYR A 40 -6.79 14.33 -4.01
N LYS A 41 -6.60 13.08 -3.56
CA LYS A 41 -5.49 12.21 -3.97
C LYS A 41 -5.95 11.06 -4.87
N HIS A 42 -6.99 10.36 -4.47
CA HIS A 42 -7.46 9.17 -5.17
C HIS A 42 -8.89 9.31 -5.65
N LYS A 43 -9.12 8.95 -6.93
CA LYS A 43 -10.46 8.90 -7.51
C LYS A 43 -11.32 7.82 -6.84
N LEU A 44 -12.62 8.03 -6.80
CA LEU A 44 -13.56 7.11 -6.17
C LEU A 44 -13.45 5.69 -6.75
N ALA A 45 -13.36 5.55 -8.07
CA ALA A 45 -13.22 4.26 -8.75
C ALA A 45 -11.99 3.47 -8.25
N THR A 46 -10.81 4.13 -8.17
CA THR A 46 -9.58 3.49 -7.68
C THR A 46 -9.75 2.99 -6.24
N ARG A 47 -10.42 3.76 -5.40
CA ARG A 47 -10.72 3.39 -4.00
C ARG A 47 -11.67 2.20 -3.92
N TRP A 48 -12.73 2.17 -4.74
CA TRP A 48 -13.66 1.05 -4.82
C TRP A 48 -12.96 -0.23 -5.23
N PHE A 49 -12.20 -0.24 -6.31
CA PHE A 49 -11.44 -1.41 -6.75
C PHE A 49 -10.48 -1.92 -5.67
N HIS A 50 -9.80 -1.01 -4.97
CA HIS A 50 -8.89 -1.38 -3.88
C HIS A 50 -9.64 -2.06 -2.72
N TRP A 51 -10.72 -1.45 -2.24
CA TRP A 51 -11.45 -1.97 -1.07
C TRP A 51 -12.27 -3.22 -1.37
N VAL A 52 -12.73 -3.40 -2.60
CA VAL A 52 -13.35 -4.66 -3.05
C VAL A 52 -12.29 -5.76 -3.20
N ASN A 53 -11.13 -5.42 -3.76
CA ASN A 53 -10.07 -6.41 -3.98
C ASN A 53 -9.48 -6.95 -2.66
N PHE A 54 -9.46 -6.17 -1.60
CA PHE A 54 -8.89 -6.57 -0.31
C PHE A 54 -9.55 -7.84 0.27
N PRO A 55 -10.88 -7.88 0.55
CA PRO A 55 -11.53 -9.09 1.04
C PRO A 55 -11.50 -10.23 0.03
N LEU A 56 -11.63 -9.95 -1.27
CA LEU A 56 -11.53 -10.97 -2.30
C LEU A 56 -10.19 -11.68 -2.27
N LEU A 57 -9.08 -10.94 -2.20
CA LEU A 57 -7.74 -11.51 -2.11
C LEU A 57 -7.55 -12.33 -0.84
N MET A 58 -8.05 -11.85 0.31
CA MET A 58 -7.98 -12.59 1.58
C MET A 58 -8.72 -13.93 1.49
N ILE A 59 -9.92 -13.94 0.91
CA ILE A 59 -10.70 -15.17 0.71
C ILE A 59 -9.99 -16.11 -0.27
N MET A 60 -9.41 -15.59 -1.36
CA MET A 60 -8.68 -16.40 -2.33
C MET A 60 -7.43 -17.06 -1.70
N ILE A 61 -6.65 -16.31 -0.90
CA ILE A 61 -5.51 -16.86 -0.17
C ILE A 61 -5.97 -17.91 0.84
N TRP A 62 -6.97 -17.60 1.66
CA TRP A 62 -7.49 -18.52 2.66
C TRP A 62 -8.02 -19.82 2.04
N SER A 63 -8.87 -19.74 1.03
CA SER A 63 -9.42 -20.89 0.35
C SER A 63 -8.34 -21.72 -0.36
N GLY A 64 -7.33 -21.05 -0.94
CA GLY A 64 -6.15 -21.70 -1.51
C GLY A 64 -5.37 -22.51 -0.45
N MET A 65 -5.18 -21.98 0.76
CA MET A 65 -4.55 -22.71 1.86
C MET A 65 -5.31 -23.97 2.26
N LEU A 66 -6.65 -23.94 2.27
CA LEU A 66 -7.48 -25.12 2.53
C LEU A 66 -7.33 -26.18 1.45
N ILE A 67 -7.10 -25.79 0.19
CA ILE A 67 -6.83 -26.71 -0.91
C ILE A 67 -5.42 -27.29 -0.80
N TYR A 68 -4.43 -26.48 -0.46
CA TYR A 68 -3.04 -26.94 -0.31
C TYR A 68 -2.86 -27.96 0.79
N TRP A 69 -3.65 -27.90 1.85
CA TRP A 69 -3.58 -28.89 2.92
C TRP A 69 -3.76 -30.32 2.42
N ALA A 70 -4.68 -30.53 1.48
CA ALA A 70 -4.96 -31.86 0.92
C ALA A 70 -3.85 -32.38 -0.01
N ASN A 71 -2.86 -31.57 -0.34
CA ASN A 71 -1.84 -31.88 -1.32
C ASN A 71 -0.44 -31.53 -0.79
N ASP A 72 0.21 -32.50 -0.19
CA ASP A 72 1.53 -32.39 0.47
C ASP A 72 2.71 -32.19 -0.53
N VAL A 73 2.44 -31.58 -1.69
CA VAL A 73 3.38 -31.48 -2.82
C VAL A 73 4.47 -30.42 -2.57
N TYR A 74 4.15 -29.38 -1.76
CA TYR A 74 5.04 -28.23 -1.59
C TYR A 74 5.95 -28.38 -0.38
N GLN A 75 6.94 -29.26 -0.54
CA GLN A 75 7.98 -29.52 0.45
C GLN A 75 9.34 -29.64 -0.26
N ILE A 76 10.38 -29.12 0.36
CA ILE A 76 11.74 -29.30 -0.13
C ILE A 76 12.29 -30.58 0.47
N LYS A 77 12.54 -31.58 -0.38
CA LYS A 77 13.17 -32.86 0.00
C LYS A 77 14.56 -32.92 -0.56
N ILE A 78 15.52 -33.33 0.26
CA ILE A 78 16.89 -33.67 -0.17
C ILE A 78 17.15 -35.12 0.29
N SER A 79 17.52 -36.02 -0.65
CA SER A 79 17.78 -37.43 -0.39
C SER A 79 16.64 -38.15 0.36
N GLY A 80 15.38 -37.80 0.04
CA GLY A 80 14.20 -38.44 0.69
C GLY A 80 13.81 -37.82 2.05
N VAL A 81 14.64 -36.95 2.62
CA VAL A 81 14.35 -36.27 3.87
C VAL A 81 13.68 -34.93 3.59
N THR A 82 12.51 -34.66 4.19
CA THR A 82 11.83 -33.36 4.08
C THR A 82 12.57 -32.35 4.95
N ILE A 83 13.22 -31.37 4.29
CA ILE A 83 13.95 -30.29 4.97
C ILE A 83 13.03 -29.15 5.32
N PHE A 84 12.09 -28.83 4.43
CA PHE A 84 11.16 -27.73 4.63
C PHE A 84 9.78 -28.07 4.07
N LYS A 85 8.75 -27.86 4.88
CA LYS A 85 7.34 -27.97 4.52
C LYS A 85 6.73 -26.58 4.65
N PHE A 86 6.16 -26.04 3.57
CA PHE A 86 5.63 -24.67 3.58
C PHE A 86 4.51 -24.45 4.61
N PHE A 87 3.70 -25.49 4.84
CA PHE A 87 2.62 -25.44 5.83
C PHE A 87 2.73 -26.66 6.77
N PRO A 88 3.45 -26.53 7.90
CA PRO A 88 3.55 -27.62 8.86
C PRO A 88 2.20 -27.90 9.50
N GLU A 89 1.96 -29.16 9.89
CA GLU A 89 0.69 -29.60 10.49
C GLU A 89 0.26 -28.78 11.70
N ALA A 90 1.22 -28.28 12.48
CA ALA A 90 0.95 -27.42 13.62
C ALA A 90 0.18 -26.15 13.23
N VAL A 91 0.49 -25.55 12.06
CA VAL A 91 -0.22 -24.36 11.55
C VAL A 91 -1.65 -24.71 11.18
N TYR A 92 -1.86 -25.81 10.47
CA TYR A 92 -3.21 -26.25 10.10
C TYR A 92 -4.05 -26.67 11.31
N ASN A 93 -3.43 -27.32 12.32
CA ASN A 93 -4.09 -27.64 13.57
C ASN A 93 -4.54 -26.39 14.33
N PHE A 94 -3.62 -25.41 14.45
CA PHE A 94 -3.93 -24.13 15.09
C PHE A 94 -5.07 -23.36 14.40
N MET A 95 -5.12 -23.41 13.06
CA MET A 95 -6.13 -22.73 12.25
C MET A 95 -7.42 -23.55 12.08
N ASN A 96 -7.49 -24.77 12.60
CA ASN A 96 -8.58 -25.72 12.37
C ASN A 96 -8.91 -25.88 10.87
N ALA A 97 -7.88 -25.97 10.05
CA ALA A 97 -7.97 -25.94 8.58
C ALA A 97 -7.79 -27.34 7.94
N GLN A 98 -7.63 -28.38 8.74
CA GLN A 98 -7.49 -29.75 8.25
C GLN A 98 -8.80 -30.32 7.71
N TYR A 99 -8.69 -31.22 6.74
CA TYR A 99 -9.83 -31.96 6.14
C TYR A 99 -10.92 -31.10 5.51
N ARG A 100 -10.60 -29.82 5.20
CA ARG A 100 -11.57 -28.85 4.64
C ARG A 100 -11.37 -28.58 3.14
N LEU A 101 -10.91 -29.58 2.38
CA LEU A 101 -10.69 -29.46 0.94
C LEU A 101 -11.96 -29.01 0.19
N ALA A 102 -13.10 -29.62 0.50
CA ALA A 102 -14.35 -29.31 -0.17
C ALA A 102 -14.78 -27.84 0.07
N ASP A 103 -14.65 -27.37 1.30
CA ASP A 103 -14.89 -25.96 1.65
C ASP A 103 -13.93 -25.05 0.88
N GLY A 104 -12.63 -25.38 0.87
CA GLY A 104 -11.61 -24.63 0.14
C GLY A 104 -11.95 -24.51 -1.35
N MET A 105 -12.30 -25.60 -2.00
CA MET A 105 -12.69 -25.61 -3.41
C MET A 105 -13.97 -24.81 -3.66
N ALA A 106 -14.98 -24.96 -2.81
CA ALA A 106 -16.24 -24.22 -2.95
C ALA A 106 -16.02 -22.70 -2.88
N TRP A 107 -15.31 -22.23 -1.86
CA TRP A 107 -14.97 -20.80 -1.71
C TRP A 107 -14.07 -20.31 -2.84
N HIS A 108 -13.03 -21.06 -3.19
CA HIS A 108 -12.08 -20.65 -4.22
C HIS A 108 -12.76 -20.47 -5.58
N PHE A 109 -13.58 -21.44 -6.00
CA PHE A 109 -14.27 -21.40 -7.28
C PHE A 109 -15.41 -20.37 -7.34
N ALA A 110 -16.06 -20.08 -6.20
CA ALA A 110 -17.04 -19.03 -6.14
C ALA A 110 -16.40 -17.63 -6.26
N PHE A 111 -15.32 -17.39 -5.53
CA PHE A 111 -14.71 -16.06 -5.44
C PHE A 111 -13.69 -15.78 -6.54
N MET A 112 -13.14 -16.78 -7.24
CA MET A 112 -12.24 -16.55 -8.37
C MET A 112 -12.90 -15.72 -9.48
N TRP A 113 -14.20 -15.89 -9.71
CA TRP A 113 -14.92 -15.10 -10.72
C TRP A 113 -15.03 -13.64 -10.31
N LEU A 114 -15.36 -13.38 -9.04
CA LEU A 114 -15.44 -12.01 -8.52
C LEU A 114 -14.06 -11.34 -8.53
N PHE A 115 -13.00 -12.06 -8.18
CA PHE A 115 -11.62 -11.58 -8.27
C PHE A 115 -11.23 -11.25 -9.71
N THR A 116 -11.54 -12.15 -10.65
CA THR A 116 -11.26 -11.96 -12.09
C THR A 116 -12.01 -10.77 -12.67
N ILE A 117 -13.32 -10.66 -12.39
CA ILE A 117 -14.15 -9.56 -12.89
C ILE A 117 -13.65 -8.22 -12.30
N ASN A 118 -13.41 -8.15 -11.00
CA ASN A 118 -12.91 -6.94 -10.35
C ASN A 118 -11.55 -6.53 -10.93
N GLY A 119 -10.63 -7.49 -11.12
CA GLY A 119 -9.31 -7.24 -11.72
C GLY A 119 -9.41 -6.77 -13.17
N LEU A 120 -10.27 -7.39 -13.99
CA LEU A 120 -10.50 -7.00 -15.39
C LEU A 120 -11.07 -5.58 -15.46
N LEU A 121 -12.09 -5.27 -14.66
CA LEU A 121 -12.70 -3.94 -14.62
C LEU A 121 -11.68 -2.88 -14.17
N TYR A 122 -10.82 -3.20 -13.21
CA TYR A 122 -9.73 -2.31 -12.79
C TYR A 122 -8.74 -2.04 -13.92
N VAL A 123 -8.30 -3.07 -14.64
CA VAL A 123 -7.38 -2.93 -15.77
C VAL A 123 -8.02 -2.09 -16.88
N LEU A 124 -9.27 -2.39 -17.25
CA LEU A 124 -10.01 -1.62 -18.25
C LEU A 124 -10.15 -0.15 -17.83
N TYR A 125 -10.57 0.09 -16.59
CA TYR A 125 -10.64 1.45 -16.05
C TYR A 125 -9.29 2.17 -16.15
N THR A 126 -8.21 1.53 -15.75
CA THR A 126 -6.86 2.10 -15.77
C THR A 126 -6.40 2.45 -17.20
N ILE A 127 -6.74 1.61 -18.18
CA ILE A 127 -6.45 1.84 -19.60
C ILE A 127 -7.27 3.02 -20.12
N PHE A 128 -8.59 2.99 -19.96
CA PHE A 128 -9.49 4.02 -20.54
C PHE A 128 -9.35 5.38 -19.83
N SER A 129 -9.04 5.41 -18.54
CA SER A 129 -8.78 6.66 -17.82
C SER A 129 -7.41 7.27 -18.08
N GLY A 130 -6.51 6.54 -18.77
CA GLY A 130 -5.13 6.95 -19.02
C GLY A 130 -4.21 6.90 -17.78
N GLU A 131 -4.69 6.39 -16.64
CA GLU A 131 -3.90 6.29 -15.39
C GLU A 131 -2.72 5.33 -15.52
N TRP A 132 -2.77 4.37 -16.44
CA TRP A 132 -1.69 3.42 -16.72
C TRP A 132 -0.34 4.10 -16.99
N ARG A 133 -0.35 5.31 -17.61
CA ARG A 133 0.89 6.07 -17.87
C ARG A 133 1.64 6.45 -16.60
N GLY A 134 0.91 6.63 -15.49
CA GLY A 134 1.50 6.89 -14.18
C GLY A 134 1.93 5.63 -13.43
N LEU A 135 1.37 4.47 -13.78
CA LEU A 135 1.61 3.20 -13.10
C LEU A 135 2.80 2.42 -13.71
N VAL A 136 2.99 2.51 -15.03
CA VAL A 136 4.08 1.78 -15.71
C VAL A 136 5.44 2.34 -15.27
N PRO A 137 6.36 1.48 -14.79
CA PRO A 137 7.69 1.90 -14.41
C PRO A 137 8.51 2.34 -15.62
N ASN A 138 9.31 3.39 -15.45
CA ASN A 138 10.28 3.86 -16.41
C ASN A 138 11.71 3.44 -15.99
N LYS A 139 12.71 3.71 -16.83
CA LYS A 139 14.12 3.37 -16.54
C LYS A 139 14.63 3.97 -15.21
N HIS A 140 14.11 5.13 -14.82
CA HIS A 140 14.48 5.79 -13.56
C HIS A 140 13.77 5.20 -12.34
N SER A 141 12.64 4.51 -12.52
CA SER A 141 11.84 3.95 -11.43
C SER A 141 12.63 2.94 -10.59
N PHE A 142 13.52 2.16 -11.20
CA PHE A 142 14.35 1.20 -10.46
C PHE A 142 15.36 1.88 -9.53
N ASN A 143 16.00 2.96 -10.01
CA ASN A 143 16.91 3.75 -9.17
C ASN A 143 16.14 4.48 -8.06
N GLU A 144 15.00 5.07 -8.36
CA GLU A 144 14.12 5.69 -7.35
C GLU A 144 13.67 4.67 -6.31
N ALA A 145 13.27 3.45 -6.72
CA ALA A 145 12.86 2.38 -5.82
C ALA A 145 13.99 1.96 -4.88
N ARG A 146 15.22 1.82 -5.41
CA ARG A 146 16.39 1.53 -4.58
C ARG A 146 16.64 2.63 -3.55
N LEU A 147 16.51 3.90 -3.93
CA LEU A 147 16.69 5.03 -3.02
C LEU A 147 15.61 5.08 -1.94
N VAL A 148 14.34 4.80 -2.29
CA VAL A 148 13.23 4.69 -1.33
C VAL A 148 13.51 3.55 -0.35
N LEU A 149 13.89 2.38 -0.83
CA LEU A 149 14.20 1.22 0.01
C LEU A 149 15.34 1.51 1.00
N LEU A 150 16.43 2.12 0.53
CA LEU A 150 17.56 2.50 1.40
C LEU A 150 17.18 3.55 2.44
N HIS A 151 16.27 4.47 2.09
CA HIS A 151 15.72 5.44 3.03
C HIS A 151 14.83 4.76 4.09
N ASP A 152 13.94 3.87 3.68
CA ASP A 152 13.01 3.16 4.58
C ASP A 152 13.75 2.21 5.53
N LEU A 153 14.85 1.61 5.07
CA LEU A 153 15.79 0.84 5.91
C LEU A 153 16.67 1.71 6.81
N ARG A 154 16.50 3.05 6.80
CA ARG A 154 17.29 4.03 7.56
C ARG A 154 18.79 4.03 7.23
N ILE A 155 19.20 3.44 6.11
CA ILE A 155 20.59 3.43 5.64
C ILE A 155 20.97 4.78 5.04
N ARG A 156 20.02 5.47 4.41
CA ARG A 156 20.21 6.78 3.78
C ARG A 156 19.40 7.87 4.47
N LYS A 157 20.03 9.01 4.74
CA LYS A 157 19.40 10.24 5.21
C LYS A 157 18.95 11.08 4.00
N GLY A 158 17.69 11.56 4.00
CA GLY A 158 17.11 12.41 2.96
C GLY A 158 15.94 11.75 2.23
N LYS A 159 14.77 12.42 2.24
CA LYS A 159 13.58 11.94 1.52
C LYS A 159 13.81 12.08 0.02
N PRO A 160 13.56 11.03 -0.77
CA PRO A 160 13.54 11.15 -2.23
C PRO A 160 12.41 12.09 -2.67
N VAL A 161 12.62 12.82 -3.78
CA VAL A 161 11.63 13.75 -4.34
C VAL A 161 10.32 13.01 -4.61
N GLN A 162 9.24 13.46 -3.99
CA GLN A 162 7.91 12.83 -4.12
C GLN A 162 7.17 13.43 -5.32
N LYS A 163 7.03 12.63 -6.37
CA LYS A 163 6.03 12.81 -7.45
C LYS A 163 4.71 12.15 -7.02
N LYS A 164 3.66 12.24 -7.86
CA LYS A 164 2.35 11.58 -7.61
C LYS A 164 2.51 10.09 -7.21
N TYR A 165 3.42 9.36 -7.89
CA TYR A 165 3.86 8.01 -7.54
C TYR A 165 5.38 7.96 -7.61
N ASN A 166 6.02 7.41 -6.58
CA ASN A 166 7.45 7.15 -6.59
C ASN A 166 7.78 5.86 -7.37
N GLY A 167 9.07 5.64 -7.68
CA GLY A 167 9.50 4.48 -8.47
C GLY A 167 9.14 3.14 -7.83
N ALA A 168 9.20 3.02 -6.50
CA ALA A 168 8.82 1.79 -5.79
C ALA A 168 7.32 1.50 -5.92
N GLN A 169 6.47 2.53 -5.82
CA GLN A 169 5.02 2.38 -6.00
C GLN A 169 4.67 1.97 -7.43
N ARG A 170 5.33 2.53 -8.46
CA ARG A 170 5.11 2.14 -9.86
C ARG A 170 5.45 0.67 -10.09
N ILE A 171 6.59 0.20 -9.58
CA ILE A 171 7.00 -1.21 -9.67
C ILE A 171 5.98 -2.09 -8.94
N ALA A 172 5.58 -1.73 -7.71
CA ALA A 172 4.62 -2.48 -6.92
C ALA A 172 3.25 -2.61 -7.60
N TYR A 173 2.71 -1.51 -8.16
CA TYR A 173 1.42 -1.52 -8.87
C TYR A 173 1.47 -2.35 -10.15
N THR A 174 2.56 -2.25 -10.91
CA THR A 174 2.73 -3.09 -12.10
C THR A 174 2.88 -4.57 -11.71
N ALA A 175 3.69 -4.87 -10.70
CA ALA A 175 3.87 -6.23 -10.21
C ALA A 175 2.55 -6.89 -9.78
N ILE A 176 1.69 -6.18 -9.04
CA ILE A 176 0.41 -6.73 -8.59
C ILE A 176 -0.54 -7.02 -9.76
N ILE A 177 -0.53 -6.18 -10.80
CA ILE A 177 -1.32 -6.42 -12.03
C ILE A 177 -0.80 -7.65 -12.77
N VAL A 178 0.53 -7.77 -12.94
CA VAL A 178 1.16 -8.92 -13.60
C VAL A 178 0.88 -10.21 -12.83
N MET A 179 0.99 -10.18 -11.51
CA MET A 179 0.64 -11.31 -10.64
C MET A 179 -0.84 -11.67 -10.78
N GLY A 180 -1.74 -10.70 -10.90
CA GLY A 180 -3.16 -10.92 -11.14
C GLY A 180 -3.43 -11.66 -12.45
N VAL A 181 -2.82 -11.21 -13.53
CA VAL A 181 -2.90 -11.87 -14.84
C VAL A 181 -2.32 -13.29 -14.78
N GLY A 182 -1.15 -13.46 -14.17
CA GLY A 182 -0.52 -14.76 -13.97
C GLY A 182 -1.40 -15.72 -13.17
N SER A 183 -2.04 -15.24 -12.10
CA SER A 183 -2.95 -16.05 -11.27
C SER A 183 -4.20 -16.49 -12.02
N ILE A 184 -4.73 -15.65 -12.91
CA ILE A 184 -5.86 -16.02 -13.77
C ILE A 184 -5.45 -17.09 -14.79
N ILE A 185 -4.31 -16.91 -15.46
CA ILE A 185 -3.80 -17.85 -16.46
C ILE A 185 -3.53 -19.22 -15.83
N THR A 186 -2.73 -19.24 -14.76
CA THR A 186 -2.39 -20.49 -14.05
C THR A 186 -3.61 -21.14 -13.40
N GLY A 187 -4.51 -20.33 -12.81
CA GLY A 187 -5.77 -20.78 -12.25
C GLY A 187 -6.68 -21.47 -13.30
N LEU A 188 -6.81 -20.88 -14.49
CA LEU A 188 -7.56 -21.49 -15.60
C LEU A 188 -6.91 -22.79 -16.12
N ALA A 189 -5.58 -22.83 -16.19
CA ALA A 189 -4.82 -24.03 -16.54
C ALA A 189 -5.07 -25.20 -15.57
N ILE A 190 -5.23 -24.90 -14.29
CA ILE A 190 -5.52 -25.88 -13.24
C ILE A 190 -7.01 -26.27 -13.23
N PHE A 191 -7.90 -25.29 -13.39
CA PHE A 191 -9.34 -25.46 -13.28
C PHE A 191 -9.93 -26.30 -14.43
N LYS A 192 -9.46 -26.09 -15.67
CA LYS A 192 -9.95 -26.74 -16.89
C LYS A 192 -8.79 -27.22 -17.77
N PRO A 193 -7.95 -28.15 -17.28
CA PRO A 193 -6.71 -28.52 -17.97
C PRO A 193 -6.92 -29.17 -19.33
N VAL A 194 -8.05 -29.86 -19.55
CA VAL A 194 -8.38 -30.50 -20.82
C VAL A 194 -9.01 -29.51 -21.78
N GLN A 195 -10.01 -28.74 -21.34
CA GLN A 195 -10.72 -27.77 -22.17
C GLN A 195 -9.84 -26.57 -22.56
N LEU A 196 -8.93 -26.19 -21.69
CA LEU A 196 -7.95 -25.12 -21.90
C LEU A 196 -6.53 -25.66 -22.02
N GLY A 197 -6.39 -26.81 -22.69
CA GLY A 197 -5.10 -27.53 -22.82
C GLY A 197 -3.97 -26.68 -23.39
N TRP A 198 -4.29 -25.69 -24.26
CA TRP A 198 -3.30 -24.76 -24.78
C TRP A 198 -2.74 -23.81 -23.68
N ILE A 199 -3.57 -23.37 -22.71
CA ILE A 199 -3.10 -22.58 -21.56
C ILE A 199 -2.24 -23.45 -20.65
N THR A 200 -2.68 -24.68 -20.37
CA THR A 200 -1.93 -25.65 -19.56
C THR A 200 -0.57 -25.96 -20.19
N TRP A 201 -0.52 -26.12 -21.52
CA TRP A 201 0.74 -26.28 -22.23
C TRP A 201 1.64 -25.03 -22.12
N LEU A 202 1.08 -23.83 -22.25
CA LEU A 202 1.82 -22.57 -22.09
C LEU A 202 2.49 -22.44 -20.72
N CYS A 203 1.84 -22.92 -19.65
CA CYS A 203 2.39 -22.98 -18.29
C CYS A 203 3.37 -24.14 -18.08
N GLY A 204 3.75 -24.89 -19.13
CA GLY A 204 4.64 -26.05 -18.99
C GLY A 204 3.97 -27.32 -18.45
N GLY A 205 2.64 -27.40 -18.48
CA GLY A 205 1.86 -28.54 -18.02
C GLY A 205 1.12 -28.27 -16.69
N TYR A 206 0.31 -29.25 -16.29
CA TYR A 206 -0.56 -29.13 -15.11
C TYR A 206 0.22 -28.90 -13.79
N GLU A 207 1.28 -29.67 -13.56
CA GLU A 207 2.08 -29.58 -12.35
C GLU A 207 2.88 -28.25 -12.28
N ALA A 208 3.38 -27.78 -13.43
CA ALA A 208 4.04 -26.48 -13.52
C ALA A 208 3.06 -25.33 -13.23
N ALA A 209 1.87 -25.38 -13.81
CA ALA A 209 0.81 -24.38 -13.55
C ALA A 209 0.43 -24.30 -12.06
N ARG A 210 0.37 -25.46 -11.38
CA ARG A 210 0.13 -25.53 -9.93
C ARG A 210 1.25 -24.87 -9.12
N LEU A 211 2.49 -25.16 -9.47
CA LEU A 211 3.66 -24.57 -8.81
C LEU A 211 3.69 -23.04 -9.02
N GLU A 212 3.47 -22.58 -10.26
CA GLU A 212 3.42 -21.16 -10.60
C GLU A 212 2.31 -20.43 -9.82
N HIS A 213 1.11 -21.02 -9.76
CA HIS A 213 -0.02 -20.48 -9.01
C HIS A 213 0.30 -20.35 -7.51
N PHE A 214 0.98 -21.35 -6.95
CA PHE A 214 1.44 -21.30 -5.57
C PHE A 214 2.49 -20.21 -5.34
N ILE A 215 3.49 -20.08 -6.22
CA ILE A 215 4.51 -19.03 -6.13
C ILE A 215 3.87 -17.66 -6.19
N LEU A 216 2.87 -17.45 -7.05
CA LEU A 216 2.12 -16.20 -7.13
C LEU A 216 1.37 -15.91 -5.83
N THR A 217 0.80 -16.94 -5.18
CA THR A 217 0.14 -16.80 -3.87
C THR A 217 1.13 -16.35 -2.79
N ILE A 218 2.33 -16.94 -2.75
CA ILE A 218 3.40 -16.49 -1.84
C ILE A 218 3.78 -15.03 -2.14
N GLY A 219 3.88 -14.68 -3.43
CA GLY A 219 4.11 -13.29 -3.86
C GLY A 219 3.06 -12.31 -3.34
N TYR A 220 1.78 -12.67 -3.38
CA TYR A 220 0.69 -11.85 -2.82
C TYR A 220 0.80 -11.69 -1.31
N VAL A 221 1.13 -12.76 -0.57
CA VAL A 221 1.31 -12.69 0.89
C VAL A 221 2.46 -11.74 1.24
N LEU A 222 3.60 -11.88 0.56
CA LEU A 222 4.75 -10.98 0.75
C LEU A 222 4.42 -9.54 0.38
N PHE A 223 3.76 -9.33 -0.76
CA PHE A 223 3.29 -8.00 -1.16
C PHE A 223 2.37 -7.39 -0.10
N PHE A 224 1.42 -8.16 0.42
CA PHE A 224 0.47 -7.69 1.44
C PHE A 224 1.20 -7.26 2.72
N ILE A 225 2.15 -8.07 3.21
CA ILE A 225 2.94 -7.73 4.40
C ILE A 225 3.72 -6.43 4.19
N ILE A 226 4.45 -6.33 3.06
CA ILE A 226 5.21 -5.12 2.73
C ILE A 226 4.28 -3.92 2.60
N HIS A 227 3.12 -4.08 1.95
CA HIS A 227 2.14 -3.03 1.78
C HIS A 227 1.60 -2.49 3.13
N ILE A 228 1.24 -3.37 4.05
CA ILE A 228 0.77 -2.96 5.39
C ILE A 228 1.86 -2.20 6.15
N VAL A 229 3.10 -2.68 6.10
CA VAL A 229 4.24 -1.99 6.72
C VAL A 229 4.44 -0.60 6.12
N GLN A 230 4.38 -0.48 4.81
CA GLN A 230 4.50 0.81 4.11
C GLN A 230 3.33 1.77 4.43
N VAL A 231 2.11 1.27 4.54
CA VAL A 231 0.94 2.07 4.96
C VAL A 231 1.13 2.58 6.39
N ALA A 232 1.62 1.74 7.29
CA ALA A 232 1.90 2.14 8.68
C ALA A 232 2.98 3.25 8.75
N PHE A 233 4.06 3.13 7.98
CA PHE A 233 5.11 4.18 7.91
C PHE A 233 4.64 5.46 7.23
N ALA A 234 3.76 5.37 6.23
CA ALA A 234 3.20 6.54 5.54
C ALA A 234 2.22 7.34 6.44
N GLY A 235 1.69 6.73 7.49
CA GLY A 235 0.88 7.36 8.52
C GLY A 235 -0.59 7.59 8.15
N TRP A 236 -1.35 8.03 9.16
CA TRP A 236 -2.80 8.16 9.10
C TRP A 236 -3.31 9.06 7.95
N ASN A 237 -2.62 10.12 7.64
CA ASN A 237 -3.05 11.06 6.59
C ASN A 237 -3.06 10.39 5.20
N ASN A 238 -2.06 9.58 4.91
CA ASN A 238 -1.97 8.82 3.66
C ASN A 238 -3.04 7.70 3.61
N PHE A 239 -3.25 6.98 4.72
CA PHE A 239 -4.32 5.98 4.83
C PHE A 239 -5.70 6.60 4.59
N ARG A 240 -5.98 7.77 5.21
CA ARG A 240 -7.21 8.53 4.97
C ARG A 240 -7.40 8.88 3.50
N GLY A 241 -6.33 9.20 2.77
CA GLY A 241 -6.38 9.42 1.32
C GLY A 241 -6.97 8.24 0.56
N MET A 242 -6.71 7.00 0.99
CA MET A 242 -7.28 5.80 0.37
C MET A 242 -8.70 5.48 0.83
N VAL A 243 -9.08 5.88 2.05
CA VAL A 243 -10.45 5.67 2.59
C VAL A 243 -11.38 6.80 2.16
N ALA A 244 -11.01 8.05 2.43
CA ALA A 244 -11.86 9.22 2.22
C ALA A 244 -11.60 9.94 0.87
N GLY A 245 -10.46 9.69 0.22
CA GLY A 245 -10.09 10.27 -1.07
C GLY A 245 -9.27 11.55 -0.97
N PHE A 246 -9.03 12.09 0.22
CA PHE A 246 -8.33 13.34 0.43
C PHE A 246 -7.27 13.26 1.54
N GLU A 247 -6.25 14.07 1.41
CA GLU A 247 -5.23 14.32 2.43
C GLU A 247 -5.35 15.75 2.93
N VAL A 248 -4.92 15.99 4.17
CA VAL A 248 -4.81 17.32 4.75
C VAL A 248 -3.34 17.67 4.84
N ILE A 249 -2.92 18.66 4.08
CA ILE A 249 -1.54 19.14 4.07
C ILE A 249 -1.48 20.54 4.69
N PRO A 250 -0.41 20.88 5.44
CA PRO A 250 -0.20 22.26 5.88
C PRO A 250 0.06 23.15 4.66
N VAL A 251 -0.54 24.34 4.63
CA VAL A 251 -0.21 25.37 3.63
C VAL A 251 1.16 25.93 4.02
N THR A 252 2.20 25.46 3.39
CA THR A 252 3.52 26.11 3.45
C THR A 252 3.47 27.42 2.69
N GLY A 253 3.67 28.53 3.39
CA GLY A 253 3.78 29.85 2.73
C GLY A 253 4.96 29.82 1.73
N LYS A 254 4.81 30.51 0.60
CA LYS A 254 5.77 30.59 -0.54
C LYS A 254 7.24 30.89 -0.20
N LYS A 255 7.61 31.05 1.07
CA LYS A 255 9.00 31.31 1.50
C LYS A 255 9.92 30.12 1.52
N ASP A 256 9.39 28.89 1.51
CA ASP A 256 10.23 27.68 1.63
C ASP A 256 10.64 27.11 0.26
N GLU A 257 9.89 27.43 -0.82
CA GLU A 257 10.27 26.99 -2.18
C GLU A 257 11.53 27.68 -2.73
N GLN A 258 11.87 28.88 -2.26
CA GLN A 258 13.08 29.60 -2.71
C GLN A 258 14.37 29.14 -2.02
N LYS A 259 14.29 28.34 -0.93
CA LYS A 259 15.48 27.78 -0.27
C LYS A 259 15.94 26.43 -0.83
N GLU A 260 15.04 25.69 -1.50
CA GLU A 260 15.41 24.41 -2.11
C GLU A 260 16.01 24.53 -3.52
N THR A 261 15.86 25.69 -4.18
CA THR A 261 16.43 25.91 -5.52
C THR A 261 17.86 26.50 -5.51
N ASN A 262 18.41 26.81 -4.35
CA ASN A 262 19.75 27.43 -4.20
C ASN A 262 20.77 26.54 -3.47
N HIS A 263 20.60 25.23 -3.52
CA HIS A 263 21.63 24.27 -3.06
C HIS A 263 21.88 23.17 -4.07
#